data_10c3614b985493bc2a69b33fbbd8cfcb
#
_entry.id   10c3614b985493bc2a69b33fbbd8cfcb
#
_cell.length_a   1.000
_cell.length_b   1.000
_cell.length_c   1.000
_cell.angle_alpha   90.00
_cell.angle_beta   90.00
_cell.angle_gamma   90.00
#
_symmetry.space_group_name_H-M   'P 1'
#
loop_
_entity.id
_entity.type
_entity.pdbx_description
1 polymer ?
#
loop_
_entity_poly.entity_id
_entity_poly.type
_entity_poly.pdbx_seq_one_letter_code
_entity_poly.pdbx_strand_id
1 'polypeptide(L)'
;MKKYLILLLVITNLGLGVQSFSAMTKEEKTKLEKQIDNAYEKNDKKKLETLIIKYVAEFPNNADYLNRLAVLYTNQKNYSEAEKWYLKAIENGNFTAISNIAYLYFEKKDYEKSIKYYKEYQKLVDNPDNYLWIAAAYYEMDDYKNAKEWYLKVAKFEKDGFSENKLGVMFEEEGNQKEALKWYQASVEKGYPWAYYNLTNFYAGLGDSDTAEKWARKGIEITKKTDDESLKKYLKEALDVIQKAK
;
A
#
# COMPACT_ATOMS: atom_id res chain seq x y z
N MET A 1 -9.30 -14.65 22.89
CA MET A 1 -8.38 -15.13 23.95
C MET A 1 -8.72 -16.52 24.50
N LYS A 2 -9.98 -16.95 24.66
CA LYS A 2 -10.30 -18.27 25.27
C LYS A 2 -10.10 -19.51 24.37
N LYS A 3 -10.05 -19.39 23.06
CA LYS A 3 -9.89 -20.56 22.14
C LYS A 3 -8.44 -21.03 21.94
N TYR A 4 -7.46 -20.16 22.13
CA TYR A 4 -6.04 -20.50 21.93
C TYR A 4 -5.35 -21.00 23.21
N LEU A 5 -5.89 -20.66 24.39
CA LEU A 5 -5.41 -21.18 25.66
C LEU A 5 -5.74 -22.66 25.87
N ILE A 6 -6.77 -23.16 25.19
CA ILE A 6 -7.21 -24.57 25.32
C ILE A 6 -6.24 -25.54 24.61
N LEU A 7 -5.57 -25.11 23.53
CA LEU A 7 -4.62 -26.01 22.84
C LEU A 7 -3.29 -26.14 23.57
N LEU A 8 -2.86 -25.20 24.40
CA LEU A 8 -1.66 -25.28 25.22
C LEU A 8 -1.91 -25.92 26.59
N LEU A 9 -3.14 -25.89 27.11
CA LEU A 9 -3.48 -26.46 28.44
C LEU A 9 -3.88 -27.94 28.44
N VAL A 10 -4.12 -28.52 27.26
CA VAL A 10 -4.39 -29.97 27.15
C VAL A 10 -3.11 -30.82 27.26
N ILE A 11 -1.92 -30.21 27.13
CA ILE A 11 -0.63 -30.94 27.18
C ILE A 11 -0.13 -31.16 28.62
N THR A 12 -0.70 -30.48 29.64
CA THR A 12 -0.12 -30.53 31.01
C THR A 12 -0.91 -31.35 32.04
N ASN A 13 -2.06 -31.98 31.73
CA ASN A 13 -2.87 -32.61 32.77
C ASN A 13 -3.49 -33.98 32.45
N LEU A 14 -2.89 -34.78 31.60
CA LEU A 14 -3.20 -36.18 31.52
C LEU A 14 -1.87 -36.98 31.47
N GLY A 15 -1.51 -37.61 32.56
CA GLY A 15 -0.42 -38.57 32.66
C GLY A 15 -0.70 -39.83 31.82
N LEU A 16 -0.79 -39.65 30.50
CA LEU A 16 -0.85 -40.72 29.51
C LEU A 16 0.27 -40.42 28.50
N GLY A 17 1.16 -41.36 28.37
CA GLY A 17 2.32 -41.46 27.50
C GLY A 17 2.58 -40.29 26.57
N VAL A 18 3.78 -39.76 26.64
CA VAL A 18 4.34 -38.87 25.61
C VAL A 18 4.20 -39.60 24.27
N GLN A 19 3.07 -39.41 23.58
CA GLN A 19 3.07 -39.65 22.15
C GLN A 19 4.08 -38.65 21.58
N SER A 20 5.24 -39.16 21.19
CA SER A 20 6.15 -38.41 20.33
C SER A 20 5.32 -37.92 19.13
N PHE A 21 4.93 -36.66 19.11
CA PHE A 21 4.43 -36.06 17.88
C PHE A 21 5.54 -36.28 16.86
N SER A 22 5.34 -37.24 15.96
CA SER A 22 6.28 -37.48 14.89
C SER A 22 6.29 -36.21 14.07
N ALA A 23 7.46 -35.59 13.92
CA ALA A 23 7.63 -34.44 13.09
C ALA A 23 7.01 -34.73 11.69
N MET A 24 6.27 -33.78 11.15
CA MET A 24 5.65 -33.88 9.81
C MET A 24 6.69 -34.38 8.81
N THR A 25 6.35 -35.41 8.04
CA THR A 25 7.22 -35.95 7.00
C THR A 25 7.40 -34.93 5.87
N LYS A 26 8.44 -35.12 5.06
CA LYS A 26 8.66 -34.27 3.87
C LYS A 26 7.48 -34.30 2.90
N GLU A 27 6.83 -35.44 2.74
CA GLU A 27 5.68 -35.62 1.89
C GLU A 27 4.45 -34.85 2.41
N GLU A 28 4.17 -34.99 3.72
CA GLU A 28 3.08 -34.26 4.40
C GLU A 28 3.30 -32.74 4.33
N LYS A 29 4.54 -32.28 4.52
CA LYS A 29 4.91 -30.87 4.34
C LYS A 29 4.59 -30.38 2.92
N THR A 30 5.06 -31.09 1.90
CA THR A 30 4.81 -30.75 0.49
C THR A 30 3.31 -30.76 0.17
N LYS A 31 2.56 -31.71 0.73
CA LYS A 31 1.10 -31.77 0.55
C LYS A 31 0.42 -30.55 1.20
N LEU A 32 0.86 -30.14 2.38
CA LEU A 32 0.32 -28.98 3.08
C LEU A 32 0.62 -27.67 2.30
N GLU A 33 1.85 -27.51 1.79
CA GLU A 33 2.24 -26.39 0.95
C GLU A 33 1.35 -26.30 -0.31
N LYS A 34 1.14 -27.40 -1.02
CA LYS A 34 0.21 -27.44 -2.17
C LYS A 34 -1.24 -27.09 -1.79
N GLN A 35 -1.68 -27.46 -0.60
CA GLN A 35 -3.02 -27.11 -0.13
C GLN A 35 -3.13 -25.61 0.16
N ILE A 36 -2.07 -25.00 0.69
CA ILE A 36 -1.98 -23.56 0.95
C ILE A 36 -2.04 -22.79 -0.39
N ASP A 37 -1.22 -23.19 -1.37
CA ASP A 37 -1.19 -22.56 -2.68
C ASP A 37 -2.56 -22.66 -3.38
N ASN A 38 -3.21 -23.82 -3.35
CA ASN A 38 -4.56 -24.00 -3.90
C ASN A 38 -5.61 -23.12 -3.20
N ALA A 39 -5.52 -22.97 -1.88
CA ALA A 39 -6.42 -22.09 -1.13
C ALA A 39 -6.18 -20.61 -1.48
N TYR A 40 -4.93 -20.22 -1.74
CA TYR A 40 -4.56 -18.89 -2.19
C TYR A 40 -5.13 -18.59 -3.59
N GLU A 41 -4.91 -19.50 -4.55
CA GLU A 41 -5.43 -19.38 -5.93
C GLU A 41 -6.97 -19.26 -5.96
N LYS A 42 -7.66 -19.98 -5.07
CA LYS A 42 -9.12 -19.94 -4.95
C LYS A 42 -9.65 -18.78 -4.12
N ASN A 43 -8.77 -17.94 -3.60
CA ASN A 43 -9.11 -16.85 -2.67
C ASN A 43 -9.95 -17.32 -1.45
N ASP A 44 -9.74 -18.57 -1.00
CA ASP A 44 -10.39 -19.14 0.17
C ASP A 44 -9.67 -18.70 1.44
N LYS A 45 -9.94 -17.46 1.87
CA LYS A 45 -9.27 -16.81 3.01
C LYS A 45 -9.34 -17.61 4.30
N LYS A 46 -10.49 -18.24 4.60
CA LYS A 46 -10.68 -19.02 5.83
C LYS A 46 -9.86 -20.31 5.84
N LYS A 47 -9.86 -21.01 4.71
CA LYS A 47 -9.05 -22.23 4.55
C LYS A 47 -7.57 -21.89 4.54
N LEU A 48 -7.17 -20.83 3.85
CA LEU A 48 -5.79 -20.34 3.79
C LEU A 48 -5.25 -20.04 5.20
N GLU A 49 -6.00 -19.29 6.02
CA GLU A 49 -5.64 -19.01 7.41
C GLU A 49 -5.43 -20.29 8.22
N THR A 50 -6.40 -21.22 8.16
CA THR A 50 -6.33 -22.50 8.90
C THR A 50 -5.09 -23.30 8.52
N LEU A 51 -4.77 -23.37 7.22
CA LEU A 51 -3.63 -24.14 6.72
C LEU A 51 -2.29 -23.47 7.07
N ILE A 52 -2.19 -22.14 7.00
CA ILE A 52 -0.98 -21.42 7.38
C ILE A 52 -0.73 -21.52 8.90
N ILE A 53 -1.77 -21.40 9.73
CA ILE A 53 -1.64 -21.61 11.18
C ILE A 53 -1.11 -23.02 11.47
N LYS A 54 -1.66 -24.04 10.80
CA LYS A 54 -1.16 -25.42 10.92
C LYS A 54 0.31 -25.50 10.51
N TYR A 55 0.69 -24.89 9.39
CA TYR A 55 2.08 -24.90 8.92
C TYR A 55 3.03 -24.24 9.92
N VAL A 56 2.68 -23.07 10.42
CA VAL A 56 3.49 -22.30 11.39
C VAL A 56 3.60 -23.05 12.75
N ALA A 57 2.59 -23.82 13.13
CA ALA A 57 2.66 -24.66 14.34
C ALA A 57 3.73 -25.76 14.21
N GLU A 58 3.86 -26.36 13.03
CA GLU A 58 4.86 -27.42 12.75
C GLU A 58 6.25 -26.83 12.42
N PHE A 59 6.28 -25.67 11.78
CA PHE A 59 7.51 -25.00 11.33
C PHE A 59 7.58 -23.56 11.88
N PRO A 60 7.77 -23.37 13.21
CA PRO A 60 7.61 -22.09 13.90
C PRO A 60 8.66 -21.03 13.54
N ASN A 61 9.72 -21.42 12.84
CA ASN A 61 10.80 -20.54 12.41
C ASN A 61 10.85 -20.35 10.89
N ASN A 62 9.82 -20.81 10.16
CA ASN A 62 9.75 -20.56 8.72
C ASN A 62 9.32 -19.12 8.46
N ALA A 63 10.31 -18.27 8.18
CA ALA A 63 10.14 -16.83 8.04
C ALA A 63 9.11 -16.42 6.99
N ASP A 64 9.01 -17.15 5.87
CA ASP A 64 8.07 -16.84 4.79
C ASP A 64 6.62 -17.09 5.21
N TYR A 65 6.36 -18.21 5.90
CA TYR A 65 5.01 -18.51 6.36
C TYR A 65 4.58 -17.65 7.55
N LEU A 66 5.54 -17.23 8.39
CA LEU A 66 5.28 -16.22 9.42
C LEU A 66 4.85 -14.89 8.79
N ASN A 67 5.55 -14.43 7.73
CA ASN A 67 5.18 -13.24 6.98
C ASN A 67 3.80 -13.41 6.29
N ARG A 68 3.54 -14.56 5.65
CA ARG A 68 2.22 -14.83 5.03
C ARG A 68 1.09 -14.78 6.07
N LEU A 69 1.29 -15.29 7.27
CA LEU A 69 0.31 -15.22 8.36
C LEU A 69 0.07 -13.77 8.80
N ALA A 70 1.13 -12.98 8.92
CA ALA A 70 1.02 -11.56 9.25
C ALA A 70 0.22 -10.79 8.19
N VAL A 71 0.47 -11.04 6.89
CA VAL A 71 -0.30 -10.44 5.79
C VAL A 71 -1.79 -10.79 5.88
N LEU A 72 -2.13 -12.04 6.21
CA LEU A 72 -3.54 -12.43 6.41
C LEU A 72 -4.20 -11.64 7.53
N TYR A 73 -3.53 -11.46 8.67
CA TYR A 73 -4.05 -10.67 9.78
C TYR A 73 -4.14 -9.17 9.43
N THR A 74 -3.20 -8.65 8.62
CA THR A 74 -3.30 -7.27 8.11
C THR A 74 -4.56 -7.08 7.28
N ASN A 75 -4.84 -8.00 6.34
CA ASN A 75 -6.04 -7.96 5.50
C ASN A 75 -7.35 -8.09 6.30
N GLN A 76 -7.31 -8.71 7.46
CA GLN A 76 -8.42 -8.79 8.41
C GLN A 76 -8.50 -7.59 9.35
N LYS A 77 -7.58 -6.63 9.23
CA LYS A 77 -7.42 -5.47 10.14
C LYS A 77 -7.12 -5.88 11.59
N ASN A 78 -6.65 -7.10 11.81
CA ASN A 78 -6.15 -7.55 13.10
C ASN A 78 -4.67 -7.16 13.25
N TYR A 79 -4.45 -5.86 13.38
CA TYR A 79 -3.12 -5.28 13.34
C TYR A 79 -2.21 -5.73 14.49
N SER A 80 -2.78 -6.09 15.65
CA SER A 80 -2.00 -6.58 16.80
C SER A 80 -1.36 -7.95 16.52
N GLU A 81 -2.12 -8.88 15.97
CA GLU A 81 -1.57 -10.19 15.58
C GLU A 81 -0.63 -10.05 14.38
N ALA A 82 -0.99 -9.21 13.39
CA ALA A 82 -0.15 -8.97 12.24
C ALA A 82 1.25 -8.46 12.65
N GLU A 83 1.31 -7.46 13.52
CA GLU A 83 2.56 -6.90 14.04
C GLU A 83 3.44 -7.97 14.70
N LYS A 84 2.86 -8.79 15.57
CA LYS A 84 3.55 -9.88 16.25
C LYS A 84 4.18 -10.87 15.25
N TRP A 85 3.43 -11.26 14.22
CA TRP A 85 3.91 -12.23 13.25
C TRP A 85 4.92 -11.65 12.27
N TYR A 86 4.80 -10.36 11.90
CA TYR A 86 5.83 -9.68 11.13
C TYR A 86 7.15 -9.59 11.91
N LEU A 87 7.13 -9.18 13.17
CA LEU A 87 8.33 -9.12 14.00
C LEU A 87 9.00 -10.50 14.08
N LYS A 88 8.21 -11.55 14.28
CA LYS A 88 8.75 -12.91 14.30
C LYS A 88 9.32 -13.33 12.93
N ALA A 89 8.71 -12.93 11.82
CA ALA A 89 9.24 -13.18 10.48
C ALA A 89 10.59 -12.46 10.26
N ILE A 90 10.70 -11.21 10.72
CA ILE A 90 11.94 -10.42 10.66
C ILE A 90 13.05 -11.10 11.47
N GLU A 91 12.76 -11.50 12.72
CA GLU A 91 13.71 -12.23 13.59
C GLU A 91 14.22 -13.53 12.94
N ASN A 92 13.41 -14.16 12.09
CA ASN A 92 13.77 -15.37 11.35
C ASN A 92 14.31 -15.12 9.94
N GLY A 93 14.61 -13.85 9.59
CA GLY A 93 15.33 -13.48 8.38
C GLY A 93 14.46 -13.14 7.16
N ASN A 94 13.14 -12.96 7.32
CA ASN A 94 12.31 -12.43 6.22
C ASN A 94 12.39 -10.91 6.17
N PHE A 95 13.28 -10.38 5.34
CA PHE A 95 13.45 -8.92 5.20
C PHE A 95 12.25 -8.23 4.53
N THR A 96 11.47 -8.92 3.69
CA THR A 96 10.25 -8.37 3.10
C THR A 96 9.21 -8.05 4.18
N ALA A 97 9.23 -8.75 5.30
CA ALA A 97 8.35 -8.44 6.42
C ALA A 97 8.58 -7.02 7.00
N ILE A 98 9.77 -6.43 6.79
CA ILE A 98 10.07 -5.05 7.21
C ILE A 98 9.24 -4.04 6.41
N SER A 99 9.13 -4.21 5.09
CA SER A 99 8.25 -3.35 4.27
C SER A 99 6.77 -3.59 4.55
N ASN A 100 6.39 -4.83 4.83
CA ASN A 100 5.01 -5.17 5.15
C ASN A 100 4.55 -4.58 6.52
N ILE A 101 5.42 -4.61 7.54
CA ILE A 101 5.11 -3.98 8.82
C ILE A 101 5.11 -2.45 8.70
N ALA A 102 5.93 -1.87 7.81
CA ALA A 102 5.88 -0.46 7.50
C ALA A 102 4.52 -0.06 6.92
N TYR A 103 4.02 -0.83 5.97
CA TYR A 103 2.67 -0.65 5.41
C TYR A 103 1.58 -0.82 6.48
N LEU A 104 1.69 -1.82 7.35
CA LEU A 104 0.76 -2.00 8.48
C LEU A 104 0.70 -0.75 9.37
N TYR A 105 1.82 -0.12 9.67
CA TYR A 105 1.84 1.12 10.44
C TYR A 105 1.25 2.30 9.67
N PHE A 106 1.41 2.34 8.34
CA PHE A 106 0.73 3.32 7.49
C PHE A 106 -0.80 3.19 7.59
N GLU A 107 -1.32 1.96 7.47
CA GLU A 107 -2.76 1.66 7.64
C GLU A 107 -3.28 2.01 9.05
N LYS A 108 -2.44 1.87 10.07
CA LYS A 108 -2.74 2.30 11.45
C LYS A 108 -2.65 3.82 11.64
N LYS A 109 -2.22 4.57 10.63
CA LYS A 109 -1.89 6.00 10.69
C LYS A 109 -0.76 6.34 11.68
N ASP A 110 0.08 5.37 12.02
CA ASP A 110 1.32 5.59 12.78
C ASP A 110 2.45 5.85 11.77
N TYR A 111 2.40 7.04 11.17
CA TYR A 111 3.24 7.38 10.03
C TYR A 111 4.73 7.46 10.40
N GLU A 112 5.06 7.86 11.63
CA GLU A 112 6.44 7.87 12.12
C GLU A 112 7.05 6.47 12.11
N LYS A 113 6.32 5.47 12.62
CA LYS A 113 6.81 4.08 12.57
C LYS A 113 6.85 3.55 11.15
N SER A 114 5.86 3.89 10.33
CA SER A 114 5.86 3.54 8.90
C SER A 114 7.13 4.03 8.21
N ILE A 115 7.45 5.31 8.33
CA ILE A 115 8.65 5.93 7.77
C ILE A 115 9.92 5.25 8.31
N LYS A 116 9.97 4.97 9.62
CA LYS A 116 11.12 4.30 10.24
C LYS A 116 11.38 2.95 9.58
N TYR A 117 10.36 2.09 9.48
CA TYR A 117 10.52 0.75 8.92
C TYR A 117 10.79 0.77 7.41
N TYR A 118 10.16 1.67 6.62
CA TYR A 118 10.52 1.82 5.21
C TYR A 118 11.96 2.28 5.00
N LYS A 119 12.46 3.23 5.81
CA LYS A 119 13.87 3.65 5.78
C LYS A 119 14.83 2.54 6.23
N GLU A 120 14.41 1.65 7.12
CA GLU A 120 15.18 0.48 7.52
C GLU A 120 15.25 -0.54 6.37
N TYR A 121 14.12 -0.86 5.75
CA TYR A 121 14.06 -1.76 4.61
C TYR A 121 14.91 -1.27 3.44
N GLN A 122 14.89 0.04 3.18
CA GLN A 122 15.65 0.65 2.10
C GLN A 122 17.17 0.49 2.25
N LYS A 123 17.69 0.39 3.47
CA LYS A 123 19.12 0.10 3.68
C LYS A 123 19.50 -1.31 3.22
N LEU A 124 18.56 -2.21 3.16
CA LEU A 124 18.73 -3.61 2.76
C LEU A 124 18.43 -3.81 1.28
N VAL A 125 17.41 -3.11 0.78
CA VAL A 125 16.91 -3.25 -0.59
C VAL A 125 16.60 -1.86 -1.12
N ASP A 126 17.38 -1.40 -2.11
CA ASP A 126 17.10 -0.14 -2.80
C ASP A 126 15.93 -0.33 -3.77
N ASN A 127 14.72 -0.18 -3.21
CA ASN A 127 13.47 -0.30 -3.97
C ASN A 127 12.77 1.07 -4.04
N PRO A 128 12.62 1.66 -5.23
CA PRO A 128 11.94 2.94 -5.43
C PRO A 128 10.50 2.98 -4.91
N ASP A 129 9.79 1.85 -4.88
CA ASP A 129 8.40 1.79 -4.37
C ASP A 129 8.31 2.23 -2.90
N ASN A 130 9.38 2.01 -2.12
CA ASN A 130 9.41 2.45 -0.72
C ASN A 130 9.45 3.97 -0.59
N TYR A 131 10.02 4.68 -1.58
CA TYR A 131 10.07 6.14 -1.59
C TYR A 131 8.67 6.74 -1.65
N LEU A 132 7.79 6.11 -2.43
CA LEU A 132 6.40 6.54 -2.54
C LEU A 132 5.67 6.47 -1.19
N TRP A 133 5.83 5.36 -0.46
CA TRP A 133 5.20 5.20 0.86
C TRP A 133 5.76 6.16 1.91
N ILE A 134 7.08 6.43 1.86
CA ILE A 134 7.69 7.44 2.74
C ILE A 134 7.16 8.83 2.40
N ALA A 135 7.07 9.18 1.11
CA ALA A 135 6.51 10.45 0.66
C ALA A 135 5.05 10.61 1.10
N ALA A 136 4.24 9.56 0.90
CA ALA A 136 2.84 9.55 1.31
C ALA A 136 2.68 9.69 2.83
N ALA A 137 3.52 9.02 3.62
CA ALA A 137 3.47 9.13 5.08
C ALA A 137 3.81 10.55 5.56
N TYR A 138 4.83 11.20 4.99
CA TYR A 138 5.11 12.60 5.28
C TYR A 138 3.98 13.54 4.85
N TYR A 139 3.36 13.27 3.70
CA TYR A 139 2.21 14.04 3.24
C TYR A 139 1.01 13.95 4.20
N GLU A 140 0.69 12.75 4.68
CA GLU A 140 -0.38 12.53 5.66
C GLU A 140 -0.10 13.13 7.05
N MET A 141 1.16 13.48 7.34
CA MET A 141 1.59 14.21 8.53
C MET A 141 1.63 15.74 8.34
N ASP A 142 1.20 16.24 7.20
CA ASP A 142 1.33 17.64 6.77
C ASP A 142 2.80 18.13 6.73
N ASP A 143 3.78 17.22 6.74
CA ASP A 143 5.19 17.54 6.55
C ASP A 143 5.52 17.64 5.05
N TYR A 144 4.96 18.67 4.41
CA TYR A 144 5.06 18.88 2.97
C TYR A 144 6.50 19.10 2.50
N LYS A 145 7.36 19.62 3.37
CA LYS A 145 8.79 19.76 3.03
C LYS A 145 9.44 18.41 2.77
N ASN A 146 9.34 17.48 3.72
CA ASN A 146 9.90 16.14 3.54
C ASN A 146 9.14 15.35 2.48
N ALA A 147 7.82 15.47 2.40
CA ALA A 147 7.02 14.82 1.37
C ALA A 147 7.53 15.19 -0.04
N LYS A 148 7.75 16.47 -0.34
CA LYS A 148 8.30 16.93 -1.63
C LYS A 148 9.67 16.32 -1.93
N GLU A 149 10.56 16.29 -0.95
CA GLU A 149 11.90 15.69 -1.15
C GLU A 149 11.79 14.22 -1.59
N TRP A 150 10.87 13.47 -1.00
CA TRP A 150 10.66 12.07 -1.35
C TRP A 150 9.90 11.90 -2.66
N TYR A 151 8.85 12.68 -2.95
CA TYR A 151 8.19 12.66 -4.25
C TYR A 151 9.14 13.02 -5.40
N LEU A 152 10.07 13.96 -5.20
CA LEU A 152 11.12 14.26 -6.18
C LEU A 152 12.07 13.09 -6.45
N LYS A 153 12.29 12.21 -5.46
CA LYS A 153 13.05 10.97 -5.67
C LYS A 153 12.22 9.96 -6.48
N VAL A 154 10.95 9.78 -6.12
CA VAL A 154 10.04 8.85 -6.83
C VAL A 154 9.88 9.25 -8.28
N ALA A 155 9.66 10.53 -8.58
CA ALA A 155 9.43 11.06 -9.92
C ALA A 155 10.55 10.71 -10.94
N LYS A 156 11.77 10.38 -10.45
CA LYS A 156 12.88 9.95 -11.29
C LYS A 156 12.72 8.52 -11.82
N PHE A 157 11.94 7.68 -11.15
CA PHE A 157 11.78 6.26 -11.45
C PHE A 157 10.36 5.93 -11.94
N GLU A 158 9.37 6.66 -11.45
CA GLU A 158 7.97 6.47 -11.76
C GLU A 158 7.65 6.90 -13.21
N LYS A 159 6.79 6.12 -13.86
CA LYS A 159 6.47 6.34 -15.28
C LYS A 159 5.02 6.81 -15.50
N ASP A 160 4.18 6.76 -14.46
CA ASP A 160 2.75 7.04 -14.58
C ASP A 160 2.36 8.48 -14.23
N GLY A 161 3.28 9.27 -13.70
CA GLY A 161 3.07 10.70 -13.42
C GLY A 161 2.33 11.02 -12.13
N PHE A 162 2.09 10.04 -11.27
CA PHE A 162 1.42 10.27 -9.99
C PHE A 162 2.22 11.22 -9.08
N SER A 163 3.52 11.01 -8.95
CA SER A 163 4.38 11.84 -8.10
C SER A 163 4.50 13.27 -8.61
N GLU A 164 4.57 13.46 -9.94
CA GLU A 164 4.53 14.79 -10.55
C GLU A 164 3.22 15.51 -10.22
N ASN A 165 2.10 14.80 -10.28
CA ASN A 165 0.81 15.38 -9.92
C ASN A 165 0.78 15.80 -8.45
N LYS A 166 1.29 14.98 -7.53
CA LYS A 166 1.41 15.32 -6.11
C LYS A 166 2.30 16.54 -5.88
N LEU A 167 3.45 16.63 -6.58
CA LEU A 167 4.32 17.80 -6.53
C LEU A 167 3.60 19.05 -7.03
N GLY A 168 2.84 18.96 -8.12
CA GLY A 168 2.02 20.04 -8.62
C GLY A 168 1.07 20.59 -7.56
N VAL A 169 0.31 19.71 -6.90
CA VAL A 169 -0.61 20.09 -5.81
C VAL A 169 0.13 20.80 -4.68
N MET A 170 1.26 20.26 -4.20
CA MET A 170 2.01 20.84 -3.10
C MET A 170 2.61 22.21 -3.43
N PHE A 171 3.09 22.42 -4.67
CA PHE A 171 3.56 23.74 -5.12
C PHE A 171 2.41 24.74 -5.30
N GLU A 172 1.23 24.27 -5.71
CA GLU A 172 0.03 25.13 -5.78
C GLU A 172 -0.41 25.59 -4.38
N GLU A 173 -0.45 24.69 -3.40
CA GLU A 173 -0.76 25.01 -2.00
C GLU A 173 0.24 26.00 -1.38
N GLU A 174 1.50 25.98 -1.81
CA GLU A 174 2.52 26.98 -1.45
C GLU A 174 2.39 28.31 -2.20
N GLY A 175 1.44 28.43 -3.11
CA GLY A 175 1.27 29.61 -3.99
C GLY A 175 2.31 29.72 -5.11
N ASN A 176 3.14 28.70 -5.30
CA ASN A 176 4.15 28.67 -6.37
C ASN A 176 3.54 28.18 -7.69
N GLN A 177 2.71 29.00 -8.29
CA GLN A 177 1.97 28.68 -9.52
C GLN A 177 2.86 28.21 -10.68
N LYS A 178 4.07 28.77 -10.79
CA LYS A 178 5.01 28.41 -11.86
C LYS A 178 5.48 26.97 -11.74
N GLU A 179 5.92 26.55 -10.57
CA GLU A 179 6.35 25.17 -10.34
C GLU A 179 5.14 24.21 -10.37
N ALA A 180 3.99 24.60 -9.81
CA ALA A 180 2.77 23.80 -9.87
C ALA A 180 2.39 23.46 -11.31
N LEU A 181 2.33 24.45 -12.19
CA LEU A 181 2.01 24.25 -13.61
C LEU A 181 3.01 23.31 -14.29
N LYS A 182 4.31 23.50 -14.05
CA LYS A 182 5.37 22.66 -14.61
C LYS A 182 5.19 21.20 -14.22
N TRP A 183 4.90 20.92 -12.94
CA TRP A 183 4.73 19.56 -12.44
C TRP A 183 3.43 18.92 -12.91
N TYR A 184 2.32 19.66 -13.00
CA TYR A 184 1.09 19.15 -13.59
C TYR A 184 1.27 18.80 -15.08
N GLN A 185 1.99 19.62 -15.84
CA GLN A 185 2.30 19.33 -17.26
C GLN A 185 3.16 18.07 -17.39
N ALA A 186 4.20 17.93 -16.57
CA ALA A 186 5.02 16.71 -16.54
C ALA A 186 4.19 15.45 -16.21
N SER A 187 3.22 15.58 -15.31
CA SER A 187 2.29 14.49 -14.98
C SER A 187 1.40 14.10 -16.18
N VAL A 188 0.89 15.09 -16.91
CA VAL A 188 0.11 14.87 -18.15
C VAL A 188 0.96 14.17 -19.21
N GLU A 189 2.23 14.59 -19.38
CA GLU A 189 3.16 13.97 -20.34
C GLU A 189 3.41 12.50 -20.04
N LYS A 190 3.41 12.12 -18.76
CA LYS A 190 3.47 10.72 -18.31
C LYS A 190 2.12 10.00 -18.38
N GLY A 191 1.05 10.68 -18.71
CA GLY A 191 -0.28 10.09 -18.91
C GLY A 191 -1.13 9.93 -17.66
N TYR A 192 -0.82 10.61 -16.56
CA TYR A 192 -1.61 10.52 -15.33
C TYR A 192 -2.98 11.20 -15.49
N PRO A 193 -4.10 10.48 -15.40
CA PRO A 193 -5.40 11.03 -15.77
C PRO A 193 -5.88 12.17 -14.86
N TRP A 194 -5.61 12.11 -13.55
CA TRP A 194 -6.03 13.15 -12.60
C TRP A 194 -5.31 14.49 -12.76
N ALA A 195 -4.17 14.52 -13.46
CA ALA A 195 -3.48 15.77 -13.76
C ALA A 195 -4.31 16.70 -14.66
N TYR A 196 -5.19 16.14 -15.51
CA TYR A 196 -6.12 16.94 -16.32
C TYR A 196 -7.14 17.67 -15.44
N TYR A 197 -7.65 17.02 -14.39
CA TYR A 197 -8.56 17.66 -13.44
C TYR A 197 -7.86 18.77 -12.65
N ASN A 198 -6.63 18.51 -12.18
CA ASN A 198 -5.87 19.53 -11.46
C ASN A 198 -5.53 20.73 -12.34
N LEU A 199 -5.14 20.52 -13.60
CA LEU A 199 -4.94 21.62 -14.56
C LEU A 199 -6.23 22.37 -14.86
N THR A 200 -7.38 21.69 -14.92
CA THR A 200 -8.67 22.34 -15.07
C THR A 200 -8.93 23.33 -13.93
N ASN A 201 -8.78 22.84 -12.69
CA ASN A 201 -9.01 23.66 -11.49
C ASN A 201 -7.96 24.78 -11.36
N PHE A 202 -6.70 24.50 -11.67
CA PHE A 202 -5.62 25.47 -11.66
C PHE A 202 -5.93 26.69 -12.56
N TYR A 203 -6.30 26.44 -13.83
CA TYR A 203 -6.63 27.52 -14.75
C TYR A 203 -7.96 28.21 -14.42
N ALA A 204 -8.95 27.47 -13.90
CA ALA A 204 -10.19 28.06 -13.39
C ALA A 204 -9.91 29.00 -12.20
N GLY A 205 -9.03 28.62 -11.30
CA GLY A 205 -8.58 29.45 -10.16
C GLY A 205 -7.85 30.73 -10.59
N LEU A 206 -7.16 30.70 -11.73
CA LEU A 206 -6.53 31.86 -12.35
C LEU A 206 -7.52 32.77 -13.14
N GLY A 207 -8.80 32.38 -13.28
CA GLY A 207 -9.79 33.03 -14.07
C GLY A 207 -9.66 32.79 -15.60
N ASP A 208 -8.75 31.90 -16.02
CA ASP A 208 -8.60 31.50 -17.44
C ASP A 208 -9.58 30.38 -17.78
N SER A 209 -10.85 30.76 -17.90
CA SER A 209 -11.94 29.80 -18.17
C SER A 209 -11.79 29.09 -19.52
N ASP A 210 -11.15 29.71 -20.51
CA ASP A 210 -10.97 29.09 -21.83
C ASP A 210 -9.93 27.94 -21.77
N THR A 211 -8.83 28.16 -21.08
CA THR A 211 -7.81 27.12 -20.89
C THR A 211 -8.32 26.04 -19.97
N ALA A 212 -9.05 26.39 -18.91
CA ALA A 212 -9.67 25.40 -18.01
C ALA A 212 -10.64 24.48 -18.77
N GLU A 213 -11.51 25.03 -19.62
CA GLU A 213 -12.42 24.24 -20.47
C GLU A 213 -11.67 23.28 -21.40
N LYS A 214 -10.56 23.73 -22.01
CA LYS A 214 -9.73 22.87 -22.87
C LYS A 214 -9.18 21.66 -22.10
N TRP A 215 -8.69 21.86 -20.87
CA TRP A 215 -8.17 20.78 -20.04
C TRP A 215 -9.27 19.83 -19.57
N ALA A 216 -10.43 20.35 -19.16
CA ALA A 216 -11.58 19.52 -18.79
C ALA A 216 -12.01 18.60 -19.95
N ARG A 217 -12.14 19.13 -21.16
CA ARG A 217 -12.50 18.34 -22.34
C ARG A 217 -11.47 17.27 -22.69
N LYS A 218 -10.18 17.60 -22.64
CA LYS A 218 -9.09 16.62 -22.83
C LYS A 218 -9.15 15.52 -21.78
N GLY A 219 -9.36 15.86 -20.52
CA GLY A 219 -9.49 14.88 -19.43
C GLY A 219 -10.68 13.95 -19.63
N ILE A 220 -11.86 14.47 -20.03
CA ILE A 220 -13.03 13.66 -20.36
C ILE A 220 -12.72 12.67 -21.50
N GLU A 221 -11.93 13.07 -22.50
CA GLU A 221 -11.53 12.17 -23.58
C GLU A 221 -10.61 11.05 -23.07
N ILE A 222 -9.70 11.36 -22.16
CA ILE A 222 -8.81 10.35 -21.54
C ILE A 222 -9.61 9.33 -20.72
N THR A 223 -10.67 9.75 -20.01
CA THR A 223 -11.48 8.82 -19.20
C THR A 223 -12.21 7.76 -20.04
N LYS A 224 -12.41 7.97 -21.33
CA LYS A 224 -12.94 6.95 -22.24
C LYS A 224 -11.98 5.78 -22.43
N LYS A 225 -10.66 6.01 -22.22
CA LYS A 225 -9.62 4.97 -22.38
C LYS A 225 -9.29 4.29 -21.04
N THR A 226 -9.49 5.00 -19.93
CA THR A 226 -9.13 4.50 -18.59
C THR A 226 -10.31 3.90 -17.83
N ASP A 227 -11.54 4.08 -18.34
CA ASP A 227 -12.80 3.69 -17.70
C ASP A 227 -12.97 4.27 -16.27
N ASP A 228 -12.35 5.45 -16.01
CA ASP A 228 -12.45 6.16 -14.74
C ASP A 228 -13.70 7.03 -14.70
N GLU A 229 -14.83 6.44 -14.32
CA GLU A 229 -16.11 7.15 -14.22
C GLU A 229 -16.11 8.22 -13.11
N SER A 230 -15.29 8.07 -12.07
CA SER A 230 -15.16 9.07 -11.00
C SER A 230 -14.51 10.34 -11.54
N LEU A 231 -13.36 10.21 -12.19
CA LEU A 231 -12.66 11.33 -12.80
C LEU A 231 -13.52 12.02 -13.88
N LYS A 232 -14.21 11.23 -14.70
CA LYS A 232 -15.13 11.72 -15.73
C LYS A 232 -16.26 12.57 -15.13
N LYS A 233 -16.81 12.15 -13.99
CA LYS A 233 -17.83 12.90 -13.26
C LYS A 233 -17.28 14.26 -12.79
N TYR A 234 -16.13 14.26 -12.09
CA TYR A 234 -15.52 15.48 -11.59
C TYR A 234 -15.18 16.47 -12.71
N LEU A 235 -14.65 15.99 -13.84
CA LEU A 235 -14.33 16.84 -14.99
C LEU A 235 -15.58 17.43 -15.65
N LYS A 236 -16.69 16.69 -15.71
CA LYS A 236 -17.97 17.22 -16.22
C LYS A 236 -18.54 18.30 -15.31
N GLU A 237 -18.53 18.06 -13.99
CA GLU A 237 -18.97 19.02 -13.00
C GLU A 237 -18.15 20.31 -13.08
N ALA A 238 -16.82 20.21 -13.17
CA ALA A 238 -15.94 21.37 -13.36
C ALA A 238 -16.25 22.12 -14.67
N LEU A 239 -16.46 21.38 -15.76
CA LEU A 239 -16.81 21.96 -17.05
C LEU A 239 -18.14 22.74 -16.99
N ASP A 240 -19.17 22.18 -16.35
CA ASP A 240 -20.47 22.83 -16.18
C ASP A 240 -20.36 24.13 -15.36
N VAL A 241 -19.53 24.15 -14.32
CA VAL A 241 -19.26 25.35 -13.52
C VAL A 241 -18.56 26.43 -14.37
N ILE A 242 -17.51 26.04 -15.12
CA ILE A 242 -16.76 26.95 -15.99
C ILE A 242 -17.68 27.58 -17.05
N GLN A 243 -18.57 26.80 -17.64
CA GLN A 243 -19.48 27.31 -18.70
C GLN A 243 -20.57 28.25 -18.15
N LYS A 244 -21.00 28.06 -16.91
CA LYS A 244 -21.96 28.97 -16.26
C LYS A 244 -21.32 30.29 -15.80
N ALA A 245 -20.01 30.31 -15.64
CA ALA A 245 -19.26 31.50 -15.23
C ALA A 245 -18.83 32.39 -16.41
N LYS A 246 -18.98 31.94 -17.66
CA LYS A 246 -18.78 32.71 -18.90
C LYS A 246 -20.00 33.49 -19.28
#